data_38feb937ca4c207130af64fdb258df46
#
_entry.id   38feb937ca4c207130af64fdb258df46
#
_cell.length_a   1.000
_cell.length_b   1.000
_cell.length_c   1.000
_cell.angle_alpha   90.00
_cell.angle_beta   90.00
_cell.angle_gamma   90.00
#
_symmetry.space_group_name_H-M   'P 1'
#
loop_
_entity.id
_entity.type
_entity.pdbx_description
1 polymer ?
#
loop_
_entity_poly.entity_id
_entity_poly.type
_entity_poly.pdbx_seq_one_letter_code
_entity_poly.pdbx_strand_id
1 'polypeptide(L)'
;MPDLLVSRRKILTAGAAGALGVVLNPSAVFADEGEDVSLLRWDLVQIIQGTVLIGGLVRASDAATGDVVTLTGSGEARPDDQTAAGGGTFVHKHADGSEVAHGVYVVTAFNRFKNGHGSLAPTPLQDGIGHKNQSDSGILSLGIKAFPSTGGSIAAKLGVECALPGDTSGAVEGITLDVLTFHFRQVPEGGATVFHVLDD
;
A
#
# COMPACT_ATOMS: atom_id res chain seq x y z
N MET A 1 -45.01 -19.44 -41.28
CA MET A 1 -45.79 -20.63 -40.90
C MET A 1 -44.86 -21.73 -40.57
N PRO A 2 -45.09 -22.52 -39.54
CA PRO A 2 -45.31 -22.09 -38.15
C PRO A 2 -44.19 -22.51 -37.25
N ASP A 3 -44.05 -21.84 -36.18
CA ASP A 3 -44.13 -22.22 -34.76
C ASP A 3 -43.83 -23.68 -34.42
N LEU A 4 -42.98 -23.82 -33.43
CA LEU A 4 -43.27 -24.71 -32.30
C LEU A 4 -42.33 -24.41 -31.10
N LEU A 5 -42.88 -23.73 -30.18
CA LEU A 5 -42.62 -23.76 -28.74
C LEU A 5 -42.87 -25.16 -28.19
N VAL A 6 -41.95 -25.70 -27.40
CA VAL A 6 -42.26 -26.69 -26.34
C VAL A 6 -41.12 -26.57 -25.32
N SER A 7 -41.30 -25.96 -24.23
CA SER A 7 -41.99 -26.24 -22.99
C SER A 7 -41.45 -27.42 -22.18
N ARG A 8 -40.72 -27.04 -21.17
CA ARG A 8 -40.86 -27.39 -19.73
C ARG A 8 -41.14 -28.87 -19.33
N ARG A 9 -40.40 -29.20 -18.33
CA ARG A 9 -40.81 -29.87 -17.08
C ARG A 9 -40.39 -31.34 -16.86
N LYS A 10 -39.76 -31.40 -15.66
CA LYS A 10 -39.84 -32.45 -14.62
C LYS A 10 -39.11 -33.77 -14.90
N ILE A 11 -38.25 -34.08 -13.93
CA ILE A 11 -38.53 -35.20 -13.03
C ILE A 11 -37.65 -35.08 -11.78
N LEU A 12 -38.32 -35.06 -10.66
CA LEU A 12 -37.84 -35.37 -9.32
C LEU A 12 -37.82 -36.90 -9.16
N THR A 13 -36.79 -37.41 -8.46
CA THR A 13 -36.92 -38.48 -7.43
C THR A 13 -35.51 -38.82 -6.94
N ALA A 14 -35.14 -38.48 -5.72
CA ALA A 14 -35.21 -39.22 -4.47
C ALA A 14 -34.22 -40.39 -4.40
N GLY A 15 -33.24 -40.26 -3.49
CA GLY A 15 -32.33 -41.34 -3.10
C GLY A 15 -31.40 -40.89 -1.98
N ALA A 16 -31.78 -41.19 -0.81
CA ALA A 16 -31.21 -41.25 0.54
C ALA A 16 -29.73 -41.08 0.83
N ALA A 17 -29.48 -40.34 1.89
CA ALA A 17 -28.58 -40.57 3.02
C ALA A 17 -27.08 -40.77 2.75
N GLY A 18 -26.33 -39.73 3.09
CA GLY A 18 -24.90 -39.75 3.38
C GLY A 18 -24.53 -38.45 4.06
N ALA A 19 -24.61 -38.42 5.40
CA ALA A 19 -24.18 -37.30 6.19
C ALA A 19 -22.65 -37.23 6.15
N LEU A 20 -22.10 -36.41 5.25
CA LEU A 20 -20.76 -35.89 5.34
C LEU A 20 -20.89 -34.45 5.81
N GLY A 21 -20.58 -34.23 7.08
CA GLY A 21 -20.50 -32.93 7.68
C GLY A 21 -19.42 -32.10 6.96
N VAL A 22 -19.84 -31.26 6.02
CA VAL A 22 -19.04 -30.14 5.57
C VAL A 22 -19.04 -29.13 6.72
N VAL A 23 -17.97 -29.14 7.50
CA VAL A 23 -17.65 -28.02 8.36
C VAL A 23 -17.38 -26.85 7.43
N LEU A 24 -18.42 -26.07 7.17
CA LEU A 24 -18.27 -24.73 6.63
C LEU A 24 -17.53 -23.94 7.69
N ASN A 25 -16.21 -23.84 7.52
CA ASN A 25 -15.44 -22.85 8.21
C ASN A 25 -16.06 -21.50 7.81
N PRO A 26 -16.71 -20.75 8.69
CA PRO A 26 -17.08 -19.40 8.37
C PRO A 26 -15.74 -18.64 8.29
N SER A 27 -15.22 -18.48 7.08
CA SER A 27 -14.27 -17.41 6.84
C SER A 27 -14.98 -16.16 7.36
N ALA A 28 -14.55 -15.70 8.54
CA ALA A 28 -14.97 -14.43 9.05
C ALA A 28 -14.56 -13.42 7.96
N VAL A 29 -15.53 -13.03 7.16
CA VAL A 29 -15.46 -11.82 6.38
C VAL A 29 -15.44 -10.74 7.46
N PHE A 30 -14.26 -10.35 7.88
CA PHE A 30 -14.08 -9.07 8.55
C PHE A 30 -14.46 -8.05 7.47
N ALA A 31 -15.72 -7.64 7.47
CA ALA A 31 -16.11 -6.39 6.90
C ALA A 31 -15.32 -5.36 7.73
N ASP A 32 -14.24 -4.87 7.17
CA ASP A 32 -13.59 -3.66 7.63
C ASP A 32 -14.64 -2.57 7.36
N GLU A 33 -15.33 -2.12 8.42
CA GLU A 33 -16.18 -0.94 8.35
C GLU A 33 -15.26 0.27 8.28
N GLY A 34 -14.40 0.30 7.23
CA GLY A 34 -13.58 1.45 6.90
C GLY A 34 -14.50 2.55 6.37
N GLU A 35 -14.40 3.75 6.92
CA GLU A 35 -14.89 4.94 6.24
C GLU A 35 -14.42 4.88 4.78
N ASP A 36 -15.34 5.11 3.84
CA ASP A 36 -15.08 5.11 2.41
C ASP A 36 -14.03 6.20 2.11
N VAL A 37 -12.78 5.80 1.93
CA VAL A 37 -11.71 6.70 1.52
C VAL A 37 -11.75 6.79 0.01
N SER A 38 -12.38 7.83 -0.53
CA SER A 38 -12.54 8.02 -1.97
C SER A 38 -11.22 8.36 -2.64
N LEU A 39 -10.42 9.24 -2.03
CA LEU A 39 -9.13 9.67 -2.54
C LEU A 39 -8.10 9.77 -1.41
N LEU A 40 -7.02 9.03 -1.54
CA LEU A 40 -5.87 9.03 -0.64
C LEU A 40 -4.65 9.58 -1.39
N ARG A 41 -4.05 10.63 -0.88
CA ARG A 41 -2.70 11.06 -1.26
C ARG A 41 -1.69 10.41 -0.32
N TRP A 42 -0.56 9.95 -0.86
CA TRP A 42 0.55 9.42 -0.10
C TRP A 42 1.86 10.13 -0.47
N ASP A 43 2.67 10.45 0.53
CA ASP A 43 3.94 11.15 0.37
C ASP A 43 5.03 10.51 1.23
N LEU A 44 6.22 10.35 0.66
CA LEU A 44 7.46 10.15 1.40
C LEU A 44 7.99 11.56 1.77
N VAL A 45 8.08 11.83 3.08
CA VAL A 45 8.22 13.19 3.58
C VAL A 45 9.52 13.43 4.35
N GLN A 46 9.91 14.68 4.44
CA GLN A 46 10.93 15.18 5.34
C GLN A 46 10.31 16.13 6.36
N ILE A 47 10.91 16.19 7.54
CA ILE A 47 10.50 17.12 8.58
C ILE A 47 11.61 18.15 8.77
N ILE A 48 11.34 19.39 8.38
CA ILE A 48 12.30 20.51 8.49
C ILE A 48 11.71 21.56 9.43
N GLN A 49 12.43 21.86 10.51
CA GLN A 49 12.01 22.85 11.51
C GLN A 49 10.57 22.61 12.02
N GLY A 50 10.21 21.35 12.20
CA GLY A 50 8.87 20.97 12.65
C GLY A 50 7.78 21.04 11.59
N THR A 51 8.12 21.22 10.31
CA THR A 51 7.18 21.22 9.20
C THR A 51 7.37 19.97 8.35
N VAL A 52 6.28 19.25 8.09
CA VAL A 52 6.20 18.09 7.18
C VAL A 52 6.18 18.61 5.75
N LEU A 53 7.11 18.16 4.92
CA LEU A 53 7.28 18.60 3.53
C LEU A 53 7.48 17.39 2.60
N ILE A 54 7.06 17.52 1.35
CA ILE A 54 7.32 16.52 0.30
C ILE A 54 8.81 16.35 0.02
N GLY A 55 9.18 15.26 -0.65
CA GLY A 55 10.55 15.01 -1.10
C GLY A 55 11.47 14.41 -0.03
N GLY A 56 10.89 13.73 0.95
CA GLY A 56 11.64 12.96 1.93
C GLY A 56 12.37 11.77 1.32
N LEU A 57 13.45 11.39 1.96
CA LEU A 57 14.22 10.18 1.67
C LEU A 57 13.85 9.12 2.72
N VAL A 58 13.20 8.05 2.27
CA VAL A 58 12.81 6.97 3.18
C VAL A 58 13.63 5.71 2.86
N ARG A 59 14.18 5.09 3.90
CA ARG A 59 15.08 3.95 3.80
C ARG A 59 14.47 2.68 4.37
N ALA A 60 14.80 1.57 3.72
CA ALA A 60 14.52 0.24 4.22
C ALA A 60 15.74 -0.66 3.99
N SER A 61 15.92 -1.70 4.80
CA SER A 61 17.02 -2.65 4.68
C SER A 61 16.54 -4.08 4.51
N ASP A 62 17.33 -4.86 3.79
CA ASP A 62 17.16 -6.31 3.70
C ASP A 62 18.00 -6.99 4.80
N ALA A 63 17.34 -7.73 5.68
CA ALA A 63 18.02 -8.36 6.83
C ALA A 63 18.96 -9.49 6.44
N ALA A 64 18.78 -10.11 5.28
CA ALA A 64 19.60 -11.22 4.82
C ALA A 64 20.94 -10.76 4.23
N THR A 65 20.94 -9.62 3.53
CA THR A 65 22.11 -9.11 2.82
C THR A 65 22.73 -7.89 3.49
N GLY A 66 21.96 -7.17 4.31
CA GLY A 66 22.33 -5.86 4.84
C GLY A 66 22.20 -4.72 3.81
N ASP A 67 21.72 -5.02 2.62
CA ASP A 67 21.50 -4.02 1.57
C ASP A 67 20.45 -3.01 1.99
N VAL A 68 20.57 -1.79 1.48
CA VAL A 68 19.68 -0.68 1.80
C VAL A 68 19.10 -0.11 0.52
N VAL A 69 17.78 0.09 0.51
CA VAL A 69 17.11 0.89 -0.49
C VAL A 69 16.67 2.22 0.10
N THR A 70 16.84 3.30 -0.67
CA THR A 70 16.34 4.64 -0.34
C THR A 70 15.40 5.08 -1.44
N LEU A 71 14.19 5.50 -1.05
CA LEU A 71 13.17 5.98 -1.97
C LEU A 71 12.79 7.43 -1.68
N THR A 72 12.44 8.15 -2.74
CA THR A 72 11.57 9.34 -2.70
C THR A 72 10.27 9.01 -3.39
N GLY A 73 9.20 9.74 -3.16
CA GLY A 73 8.00 9.54 -3.96
C GLY A 73 6.75 10.13 -3.35
N SER A 74 5.74 10.19 -4.19
CA SER A 74 4.38 10.59 -3.86
C SER A 74 3.39 10.06 -4.89
N GLY A 75 2.12 10.16 -4.57
CA GLY A 75 1.06 9.79 -5.50
C GLY A 75 -0.31 9.80 -4.86
N GLU A 76 -1.25 9.21 -5.57
CA GLU A 76 -2.64 9.12 -5.17
C GLU A 76 -3.12 7.69 -5.30
N ALA A 77 -4.08 7.30 -4.48
CA ALA A 77 -4.79 6.04 -4.57
C ALA A 77 -6.29 6.30 -4.39
N ARG A 78 -7.09 5.54 -5.11
CA ARG A 78 -8.55 5.48 -4.96
C ARG A 78 -8.92 4.06 -4.54
N PRO A 79 -9.04 3.81 -3.24
CA PRO A 79 -9.30 2.47 -2.72
C PRO A 79 -10.59 1.87 -3.29
N ASP A 80 -11.65 2.67 -3.43
CA ASP A 80 -12.95 2.24 -3.96
C ASP A 80 -12.85 1.80 -5.43
N ASP A 81 -12.08 2.52 -6.23
CA ASP A 81 -11.85 2.21 -7.65
C ASP A 81 -10.72 1.17 -7.85
N GLN A 82 -10.02 0.80 -6.79
CA GLN A 82 -8.82 -0.06 -6.82
C GLN A 82 -7.75 0.47 -7.79
N THR A 83 -7.58 1.78 -7.85
CA THR A 83 -6.59 2.43 -8.71
C THR A 83 -5.56 3.19 -7.89
N ALA A 84 -4.36 3.32 -8.44
CA ALA A 84 -3.33 4.17 -7.88
C ALA A 84 -2.41 4.69 -8.97
N ALA A 85 -1.84 5.87 -8.73
CA ALA A 85 -0.85 6.52 -9.56
C ALA A 85 0.24 7.16 -8.69
N GLY A 86 1.38 7.43 -9.29
CA GLY A 86 2.49 8.08 -8.61
C GLY A 86 3.83 7.47 -8.99
N GLY A 87 4.85 7.82 -8.24
CA GLY A 87 6.20 7.33 -8.48
C GLY A 87 7.25 8.14 -7.72
N GLY A 88 8.50 7.87 -8.05
CA GLY A 88 9.63 8.54 -7.42
C GLY A 88 10.96 8.02 -7.91
N THR A 89 11.98 8.22 -7.12
CA THR A 89 13.34 7.72 -7.38
C THR A 89 13.72 6.65 -6.38
N PHE A 90 14.70 5.84 -6.75
CA PHE A 90 15.31 4.88 -5.84
C PHE A 90 16.83 4.86 -5.98
N VAL A 91 17.48 4.51 -4.87
CA VAL A 91 18.90 4.14 -4.83
C VAL A 91 19.01 2.86 -4.00
N HIS A 92 19.62 1.84 -4.56
CA HIS A 92 19.94 0.57 -3.89
C HIS A 92 21.44 0.52 -3.65
N LYS A 93 21.85 0.23 -2.43
CA LYS A 93 23.24 0.08 -2.02
C LYS A 93 23.48 -1.23 -1.28
N HIS A 94 24.67 -1.78 -1.45
CA HIS A 94 25.15 -2.86 -0.60
C HIS A 94 25.38 -2.41 0.84
N ALA A 95 25.54 -3.37 1.75
CA ALA A 95 25.83 -3.12 3.17
C ALA A 95 27.11 -2.28 3.38
N ASP A 96 28.08 -2.35 2.46
CA ASP A 96 29.31 -1.55 2.49
C ASP A 96 29.13 -0.12 1.95
N GLY A 97 27.92 0.23 1.51
CA GLY A 97 27.56 1.53 0.96
C GLY A 97 27.84 1.70 -0.53
N SER A 98 28.42 0.72 -1.21
CA SER A 98 28.60 0.75 -2.67
C SER A 98 27.23 0.69 -3.37
N GLU A 99 27.08 1.43 -4.45
CA GLU A 99 25.82 1.50 -5.19
C GLU A 99 25.64 0.26 -6.08
N VAL A 100 24.46 -0.37 -5.98
CA VAL A 100 24.02 -1.46 -6.82
C VAL A 100 23.26 -0.96 -8.04
N ALA A 101 22.30 -0.05 -7.80
CA ALA A 101 21.44 0.52 -8.82
C ALA A 101 20.77 1.81 -8.34
N HIS A 102 20.44 2.68 -9.26
CA HIS A 102 19.57 3.82 -9.05
C HIS A 102 18.64 4.01 -10.24
N GLY A 103 17.57 4.76 -10.05
CA GLY A 103 16.63 5.02 -11.13
C GLY A 103 15.33 5.66 -10.65
N VAL A 104 14.29 5.47 -11.46
CA VAL A 104 12.94 5.92 -11.14
C VAL A 104 12.00 4.73 -11.03
N TYR A 105 10.87 4.93 -10.35
CA TYR A 105 9.79 3.96 -10.37
C TYR A 105 8.45 4.65 -10.61
N VAL A 106 7.50 3.89 -11.14
CA VAL A 106 6.12 4.31 -11.31
C VAL A 106 5.18 3.31 -10.63
N VAL A 107 4.09 3.79 -10.09
CA VAL A 107 3.01 2.95 -9.57
C VAL A 107 2.25 2.36 -10.76
N THR A 108 1.96 1.07 -10.70
CA THR A 108 1.28 0.32 -11.76
C THR A 108 0.01 -0.37 -11.29
N ALA A 109 -0.17 -0.52 -9.98
CA ALA A 109 -1.35 -1.15 -9.41
C ALA A 109 -1.60 -0.67 -7.97
N PHE A 110 -2.87 -0.55 -7.60
CA PHE A 110 -3.34 -0.55 -6.23
C PHE A 110 -3.53 -2.01 -5.79
N ASN A 111 -3.01 -2.37 -4.62
CA ASN A 111 -3.23 -3.71 -4.07
C ASN A 111 -4.18 -3.67 -2.87
N ARG A 112 -3.94 -2.77 -1.91
CA ARG A 112 -4.74 -2.64 -0.69
C ARG A 112 -4.40 -1.35 0.05
N PHE A 113 -5.37 -0.78 0.72
CA PHE A 113 -5.21 0.18 1.80
C PHE A 113 -5.88 -0.35 3.07
N LYS A 114 -5.20 -0.22 4.20
CA LYS A 114 -5.76 -0.43 5.54
C LYS A 114 -5.67 0.88 6.27
N ASN A 115 -6.82 1.51 6.49
CA ASN A 115 -6.90 2.78 7.21
C ASN A 115 -6.52 2.59 8.69
N GLY A 116 -5.80 3.54 9.27
CA GLY A 116 -5.35 3.53 10.65
C GLY A 116 -6.00 4.58 11.51
N HIS A 117 -6.70 5.56 10.90
CA HIS A 117 -7.40 6.66 11.60
C HIS A 117 -6.51 7.51 12.51
N GLY A 118 -5.20 7.48 12.30
CA GLY A 118 -4.25 8.35 13.02
C GLY A 118 -4.22 9.75 12.42
N SER A 119 -3.74 10.74 13.17
CA SER A 119 -3.72 12.12 12.70
C SER A 119 -2.49 12.90 13.17
N LEU A 120 -2.04 13.85 12.34
CA LEU A 120 -1.06 14.86 12.73
C LEU A 120 -1.63 15.92 13.66
N ALA A 121 -2.95 16.09 13.72
CA ALA A 121 -3.61 17.17 14.47
C ALA A 121 -3.13 17.32 15.93
N PRO A 122 -2.94 16.24 16.71
CA PRO A 122 -2.47 16.34 18.08
C PRO A 122 -0.97 16.61 18.22
N THR A 123 -0.19 16.58 17.14
CA THR A 123 1.26 16.80 17.17
C THR A 123 1.62 18.30 17.10
N PRO A 124 2.82 18.71 17.55
CA PRO A 124 3.30 20.08 17.34
C PRO A 124 3.75 20.34 15.90
N LEU A 125 3.81 19.33 15.04
CA LEU A 125 4.26 19.48 13.67
C LEU A 125 3.30 20.38 12.87
N GLN A 126 3.84 21.12 11.92
CA GLN A 126 3.08 21.81 10.89
C GLN A 126 2.97 20.92 9.66
N ASP A 127 1.87 21.03 8.96
CA ASP A 127 1.67 20.34 7.69
C ASP A 127 1.88 21.34 6.55
N GLY A 128 2.93 21.11 5.77
CA GLY A 128 3.26 21.92 4.59
C GLY A 128 2.80 21.30 3.29
N ILE A 129 2.01 20.19 3.34
CA ILE A 129 1.52 19.45 2.18
C ILE A 129 0.02 19.64 2.02
N GLY A 130 -0.72 19.51 3.11
CA GLY A 130 -2.17 19.57 3.16
C GLY A 130 -2.67 20.23 4.42
N HIS A 131 -3.75 19.70 4.97
CA HIS A 131 -4.28 20.12 6.25
C HIS A 131 -4.14 19.01 7.27
N LYS A 132 -3.64 19.33 8.46
CA LYS A 132 -3.42 18.34 9.54
C LYS A 132 -4.66 17.48 9.85
N ASN A 133 -5.85 18.05 9.69
CA ASN A 133 -7.12 17.34 9.92
C ASN A 133 -7.47 16.34 8.80
N GLN A 134 -6.80 16.44 7.66
CA GLN A 134 -6.92 15.49 6.55
C GLN A 134 -5.82 14.41 6.58
N SER A 135 -4.84 14.57 7.49
CA SER A 135 -3.81 13.55 7.64
C SER A 135 -4.38 12.28 8.23
N ASP A 136 -3.92 11.16 7.73
CA ASP A 136 -4.32 9.85 8.18
C ASP A 136 -3.10 8.92 8.30
N SER A 137 -3.28 7.81 8.99
CA SER A 137 -2.30 6.74 9.11
C SER A 137 -2.78 5.47 8.42
N GLY A 138 -1.90 4.49 8.28
CA GLY A 138 -2.31 3.21 7.73
C GLY A 138 -1.22 2.50 6.94
N ILE A 139 -1.65 1.47 6.21
CA ILE A 139 -0.79 0.62 5.39
C ILE A 139 -1.30 0.60 3.95
N LEU A 140 -0.57 1.24 3.04
CA LEU A 140 -0.84 1.24 1.60
C LEU A 140 0.09 0.26 0.90
N SER A 141 -0.46 -0.65 0.11
CA SER A 141 0.29 -1.61 -0.70
C SER A 141 0.07 -1.36 -2.18
N LEU A 142 1.16 -1.19 -2.91
CA LEU A 142 1.20 -0.81 -4.32
C LEU A 142 2.02 -1.80 -5.14
N GLY A 143 1.58 -2.07 -6.37
CA GLY A 143 2.44 -2.61 -7.40
C GLY A 143 3.23 -1.48 -8.05
N ILE A 144 4.52 -1.64 -8.23
CA ILE A 144 5.38 -0.67 -8.89
C ILE A 144 6.22 -1.32 -9.99
N LYS A 145 6.69 -0.49 -10.91
CA LYS A 145 7.68 -0.86 -11.92
C LYS A 145 8.87 0.08 -11.79
N ALA A 146 10.02 -0.49 -11.44
CA ALA A 146 11.28 0.23 -11.34
C ALA A 146 12.02 0.20 -12.66
N PHE A 147 12.69 1.30 -13.00
CA PHE A 147 13.50 1.50 -14.20
C PHE A 147 14.92 1.92 -13.78
N PRO A 148 15.84 0.94 -13.62
CA PRO A 148 17.23 1.24 -13.32
C PRO A 148 17.89 2.04 -14.45
N SER A 149 18.85 2.90 -14.09
CA SER A 149 19.64 3.69 -15.06
C SER A 149 20.43 2.83 -16.06
N THR A 150 20.69 1.58 -15.71
CA THR A 150 21.33 0.57 -16.56
C THR A 150 20.40 -0.01 -17.63
N GLY A 151 19.13 0.35 -17.60
CA GLY A 151 18.12 -0.11 -18.56
C GLY A 151 17.27 -1.27 -18.03
N GLY A 152 16.23 -1.60 -18.80
CA GLY A 152 15.26 -2.61 -18.42
C GLY A 152 14.20 -2.11 -17.44
N SER A 153 13.41 -3.05 -16.90
CA SER A 153 12.44 -2.74 -15.86
C SER A 153 12.20 -3.96 -14.96
N ILE A 154 11.88 -3.70 -13.72
CA ILE A 154 11.68 -4.72 -12.67
C ILE A 154 10.37 -4.42 -11.97
N ALA A 155 9.48 -5.43 -11.86
CA ALA A 155 8.27 -5.32 -11.06
C ALA A 155 8.60 -5.53 -9.59
N ALA A 156 7.95 -4.78 -8.72
CA ALA A 156 8.11 -4.89 -7.28
C ALA A 156 6.81 -4.54 -6.55
N LYS A 157 6.75 -4.87 -5.26
CA LYS A 157 5.66 -4.49 -4.37
C LYS A 157 6.19 -3.50 -3.34
N LEU A 158 5.61 -2.31 -3.32
CA LEU A 158 5.92 -1.25 -2.36
C LEU A 158 4.82 -1.21 -1.30
N GLY A 159 5.22 -1.23 -0.03
CA GLY A 159 4.38 -0.82 1.08
C GLY A 159 4.79 0.57 1.55
N VAL A 160 3.82 1.45 1.75
CA VAL A 160 4.00 2.74 2.42
C VAL A 160 3.21 2.65 3.72
N GLU A 161 3.86 2.87 4.84
CA GLU A 161 3.28 2.70 6.15
C GLU A 161 3.45 3.98 6.97
N CYS A 162 2.36 4.56 7.40
CA CYS A 162 2.30 5.79 8.17
C CYS A 162 1.74 5.53 9.56
N ALA A 163 2.53 5.79 10.59
CA ALA A 163 2.18 5.58 11.99
C ALA A 163 2.00 6.92 12.70
N LEU A 164 0.81 7.52 12.61
CA LEU A 164 0.47 8.75 13.32
C LEU A 164 -0.18 8.46 14.68
N PRO A 165 -0.24 9.45 15.59
CA PRO A 165 -0.97 9.29 16.85
C PRO A 165 -2.42 8.87 16.62
N GLY A 166 -2.82 7.80 17.30
CA GLY A 166 -4.15 7.19 17.16
C GLY A 166 -4.22 6.06 16.16
N ASP A 167 -3.11 5.70 15.48
CA ASP A 167 -3.09 4.59 14.53
C ASP A 167 -3.62 3.29 15.11
N THR A 168 -4.54 2.65 14.39
CA THR A 168 -5.12 1.33 14.71
C THR A 168 -4.77 0.26 13.67
N SER A 169 -4.10 0.65 12.57
CA SER A 169 -3.71 -0.29 11.52
C SER A 169 -2.59 -1.24 11.93
N GLY A 170 -1.78 -0.82 12.90
CA GLY A 170 -0.53 -1.49 13.28
C GLY A 170 0.61 -1.19 12.29
N ALA A 171 0.52 -0.06 11.59
CA ALA A 171 1.59 0.42 10.72
C ALA A 171 2.88 0.65 11.51
N VAL A 172 4.00 0.36 10.87
CA VAL A 172 5.35 0.74 11.32
C VAL A 172 5.86 1.80 10.36
N GLU A 173 6.21 2.98 10.89
CA GLU A 173 6.61 4.13 10.09
C GLU A 173 7.67 3.81 9.04
N GLY A 174 7.43 4.17 7.77
CA GLY A 174 8.38 4.01 6.68
C GLY A 174 7.88 3.21 5.48
N ILE A 175 8.77 2.46 4.84
CA ILE A 175 8.46 1.68 3.65
C ILE A 175 8.87 0.22 3.77
N THR A 176 8.16 -0.65 3.05
CA THR A 176 8.60 -2.01 2.70
C THR A 176 8.73 -2.14 1.19
N LEU A 177 9.68 -2.92 0.72
CA LEU A 177 9.84 -3.21 -0.70
C LEU A 177 10.21 -4.68 -0.91
N ASP A 178 9.37 -5.39 -1.65
CA ASP A 178 9.67 -6.74 -2.11
C ASP A 178 10.00 -6.70 -3.60
N VAL A 179 11.25 -7.02 -3.95
CA VAL A 179 11.75 -6.99 -5.32
C VAL A 179 12.72 -8.14 -5.57
N LEU A 180 12.44 -8.98 -6.57
CA LEU A 180 13.23 -10.19 -6.84
C LEU A 180 13.34 -11.07 -5.58
N THR A 181 14.55 -11.23 -5.06
CA THR A 181 14.88 -12.00 -3.84
C THR A 181 15.07 -11.12 -2.61
N PHE A 182 14.98 -9.80 -2.76
CA PHE A 182 15.17 -8.86 -1.65
C PHE A 182 13.85 -8.56 -0.96
N HIS A 183 13.93 -8.46 0.37
CA HIS A 183 12.82 -8.14 1.26
C HIS A 183 13.20 -6.99 2.17
N PHE A 184 13.17 -5.77 1.64
CA PHE A 184 13.47 -4.58 2.41
C PHE A 184 12.36 -4.27 3.41
N ARG A 185 12.74 -3.97 4.64
CA ARG A 185 11.82 -3.63 5.74
C ARG A 185 12.26 -2.32 6.37
N GLN A 186 11.34 -1.67 7.06
CA GLN A 186 11.56 -0.41 7.77
C GLN A 186 12.80 -0.49 8.67
N VAL A 187 13.52 0.61 8.76
CA VAL A 187 14.64 0.76 9.70
C VAL A 187 14.37 1.92 10.66
N PRO A 188 14.82 1.86 11.90
CA PRO A 188 14.77 3.00 12.79
C PRO A 188 15.35 4.26 12.13
N GLU A 189 14.66 5.39 12.26
CA GLU A 189 15.06 6.66 11.64
C GLU A 189 15.21 6.58 10.10
N GLY A 190 14.48 5.64 9.47
CA GLY A 190 14.50 5.42 8.03
C GLY A 190 13.89 6.54 7.20
N GLY A 191 13.22 7.49 7.82
CA GLY A 191 12.46 8.55 7.18
C GLY A 191 11.00 8.48 7.58
N ALA A 192 10.18 9.38 7.06
CA ALA A 192 8.78 9.51 7.41
C ALA A 192 7.86 9.49 6.19
N THR A 193 6.62 9.11 6.44
CA THR A 193 5.54 9.05 5.46
C THR A 193 4.33 9.81 5.97
N VAL A 194 3.42 10.20 5.10
CA VAL A 194 2.13 10.77 5.49
C VAL A 194 1.07 10.40 4.46
N PHE A 195 -0.12 10.19 4.93
CA PHE A 195 -1.32 10.11 4.11
C PHE A 195 -2.20 11.34 4.34
N HIS A 196 -2.91 11.75 3.27
CA HIS A 196 -4.00 12.71 3.35
C HIS A 196 -5.22 12.12 2.67
N VAL A 197 -6.32 12.07 3.41
CA VAL A 197 -7.64 11.76 2.85
C VAL A 197 -8.18 13.06 2.28
N LEU A 198 -8.46 13.05 0.99
CA LEU A 198 -8.99 14.18 0.26
C LEU A 198 -10.47 13.92 -0.02
N ASP A 199 -11.33 14.79 0.45
CA ASP A 199 -12.74 14.76 0.09
C ASP A 199 -12.90 15.26 -1.36
N ASP A 200 -13.70 14.57 -2.17
CA ASP A 200 -14.03 14.97 -3.54
C ASP A 200 -14.98 16.18 -3.56
#